data_080691f2a84279fcb4eaf35c524d92e5
#
_entry.id   080691f2a84279fcb4eaf35c524d92e5
#
_cell.length_a   1.000
_cell.length_b   1.000
_cell.length_c   1.000
_cell.angle_alpha   90.00
_cell.angle_beta   90.00
_cell.angle_gamma   90.00
#
_symmetry.space_group_name_H-M   'P 1'
#
loop_
_entity.id
_entity.type
_entity.pdbx_description
1 polymer ?
#
loop_
_entity_poly.entity_id
_entity_poly.type
_entity_poly.pdbx_seq_one_letter_code
_entity_poly.pdbx_strand_id
1 'polypeptide(L)'
;YGIHQDYYDFFTVERVADINSFIKCMEIRKIEYIPKNEYIFKALRSSIFSRKICILSNEPYSQGETATGLALEMPIPSWDNHEINVSLKNILKLLYKTYEGTMEDIDKIRKEISYNKFNVLPPDKLFKSWEKQGVLLLNSSLTTVVEKTGEHNKFWYPFTKDLLEYISTKNKNII
;
A
#
# COMPACT_ATOMS: atom_id res chain seq x y z
N TYR A 1 -3.30 -11.75 -11.96
CA TYR A 1 -2.85 -10.75 -10.98
C TYR A 1 -1.84 -9.74 -11.55
N GLY A 2 -1.24 -9.98 -12.72
CA GLY A 2 -0.28 -9.05 -13.36
C GLY A 2 1.03 -8.87 -12.59
N ILE A 3 1.48 -9.89 -11.87
CA ILE A 3 2.73 -9.91 -11.09
C ILE A 3 3.92 -9.88 -12.05
N HIS A 4 4.97 -9.10 -11.73
CA HIS A 4 6.20 -9.06 -12.52
C HIS A 4 6.95 -10.39 -12.47
N GLN A 5 7.63 -10.76 -13.56
CA GLN A 5 8.33 -12.04 -13.69
C GLN A 5 9.38 -12.31 -12.60
N ASP A 6 9.99 -11.29 -12.03
CA ASP A 6 10.98 -11.43 -10.95
C ASP A 6 10.44 -12.11 -9.68
N TYR A 7 9.11 -12.18 -9.54
CA TYR A 7 8.44 -12.85 -8.42
C TYR A 7 7.98 -14.26 -8.73
N TYR A 8 8.12 -14.77 -9.98
CA TYR A 8 7.54 -16.06 -10.37
C TYR A 8 8.09 -17.22 -9.55
N ASP A 9 9.40 -17.24 -9.24
CA ASP A 9 9.99 -18.28 -8.40
C ASP A 9 9.42 -18.28 -6.96
N PHE A 10 8.95 -17.14 -6.47
CA PHE A 10 8.30 -17.03 -5.17
C PHE A 10 6.89 -17.61 -5.18
N PHE A 11 6.17 -17.48 -6.27
CA PHE A 11 4.80 -17.98 -6.44
C PHE A 11 4.80 -19.44 -6.90
N THR A 12 5.24 -20.36 -6.00
CA THR A 12 5.16 -21.79 -6.26
C THR A 12 3.71 -22.27 -6.44
N VAL A 13 3.54 -23.48 -7.00
CA VAL A 13 2.22 -24.10 -7.20
C VAL A 13 1.46 -24.17 -5.88
N GLU A 14 2.14 -24.56 -4.80
CA GLU A 14 1.56 -24.67 -3.45
C GLU A 14 1.09 -23.31 -2.93
N ARG A 15 1.93 -22.26 -3.01
CA ARG A 15 1.53 -20.91 -2.59
C ARG A 15 0.34 -20.38 -3.36
N VAL A 16 0.32 -20.61 -4.67
CA VAL A 16 -0.82 -20.20 -5.51
C VAL A 16 -2.08 -20.99 -5.12
N ALA A 17 -1.97 -22.29 -4.84
CA ALA A 17 -3.08 -23.10 -4.38
C ALA A 17 -3.63 -22.62 -3.02
N ASP A 18 -2.76 -22.27 -2.08
CA ASP A 18 -3.15 -21.75 -0.76
C ASP A 18 -3.89 -20.41 -0.89
N ILE A 19 -3.37 -19.49 -1.72
CA ILE A 19 -4.01 -18.19 -1.99
C ILE A 19 -5.39 -18.40 -2.61
N ASN A 20 -5.50 -19.25 -3.62
CA ASN A 20 -6.76 -19.54 -4.28
C ASN A 20 -7.77 -20.18 -3.32
N SER A 21 -7.31 -21.09 -2.46
CA SER A 21 -8.15 -21.74 -1.44
C SER A 21 -8.67 -20.72 -0.42
N PHE A 22 -7.80 -19.79 0.02
CA PHE A 22 -8.17 -18.71 0.92
C PHE A 22 -9.24 -17.79 0.29
N ILE A 23 -9.02 -17.33 -0.94
CA ILE A 23 -9.97 -16.46 -1.66
C ILE A 23 -11.31 -17.18 -1.87
N LYS A 24 -11.26 -18.44 -2.34
CA LYS A 24 -12.48 -19.26 -2.53
C LYS A 24 -13.25 -19.47 -1.23
N CYS A 25 -12.56 -19.61 -0.09
CA CYS A 25 -13.21 -19.71 1.22
C CYS A 25 -14.01 -18.45 1.54
N MET A 26 -13.47 -17.24 1.24
CA MET A 26 -14.19 -15.96 1.43
C MET A 26 -15.44 -15.91 0.54
N GLU A 27 -15.30 -16.27 -0.73
CA GLU A 27 -16.41 -16.29 -1.69
C GLU A 27 -17.54 -17.24 -1.26
N ILE A 28 -17.21 -18.48 -0.85
CA ILE A 28 -18.18 -19.47 -0.37
C ILE A 28 -18.92 -18.97 0.88
N ARG A 29 -18.18 -18.32 1.79
CA ARG A 29 -18.74 -17.78 3.04
C ARG A 29 -19.45 -16.44 2.84
N LYS A 30 -19.43 -15.88 1.63
CA LYS A 30 -19.96 -14.55 1.31
C LYS A 30 -19.37 -13.45 2.20
N ILE A 31 -18.07 -13.56 2.50
CA ILE A 31 -17.34 -12.56 3.24
C ILE A 31 -16.84 -11.49 2.25
N GLU A 32 -17.31 -10.27 2.43
CA GLU A 32 -16.83 -9.14 1.62
C GLU A 32 -15.45 -8.71 2.08
N TYR A 33 -14.51 -8.63 1.15
CA TYR A 33 -13.14 -8.23 1.40
C TYR A 33 -12.60 -7.29 0.35
N ILE A 34 -11.59 -6.56 0.69
CA ILE A 34 -10.90 -5.59 -0.15
C ILE A 34 -9.38 -5.78 -0.04
N PRO A 35 -8.63 -5.36 -1.06
CA PRO A 35 -9.05 -4.86 -2.38
C PRO A 35 -9.64 -5.98 -3.26
N LYS A 36 -10.22 -5.61 -4.40
CA LYS A 36 -10.65 -6.57 -5.43
C LYS A 36 -9.50 -7.49 -5.83
N ASN A 37 -9.80 -8.71 -6.25
CA ASN A 37 -8.81 -9.75 -6.59
C ASN A 37 -7.69 -9.28 -7.51
N GLU A 38 -8.00 -8.47 -8.49
CA GLU A 38 -7.04 -7.93 -9.46
C GLU A 38 -6.00 -6.97 -8.86
N TYR A 39 -6.26 -6.43 -7.65
CA TYR A 39 -5.40 -5.48 -6.96
C TYR A 39 -4.63 -6.07 -5.79
N ILE A 40 -4.90 -7.32 -5.36
CA ILE A 40 -4.24 -7.95 -4.20
C ILE A 40 -2.71 -7.86 -4.32
N PHE A 41 -2.17 -8.13 -5.51
CA PHE A 41 -0.72 -8.10 -5.78
C PHE A 41 -0.27 -6.89 -6.60
N LYS A 42 -1.01 -5.79 -6.57
CA LYS A 42 -0.68 -4.60 -7.37
C LYS A 42 0.72 -4.06 -7.06
N ALA A 43 1.17 -4.11 -5.81
CA ALA A 43 2.51 -3.68 -5.41
C ALA A 43 3.64 -4.49 -6.09
N LEU A 44 3.34 -5.69 -6.59
CA LEU A 44 4.31 -6.61 -7.19
C LEU A 44 4.33 -6.54 -8.74
N ARG A 45 3.73 -5.52 -9.34
CA ARG A 45 3.67 -5.39 -10.80
C ARG A 45 4.93 -4.83 -11.44
N SER A 46 5.86 -4.33 -10.65
CA SER A 46 7.15 -3.80 -11.14
C SER A 46 8.31 -4.65 -10.67
N SER A 47 9.43 -4.59 -11.39
CA SER A 47 10.65 -5.36 -11.10
C SER A 47 11.15 -5.17 -9.67
N ILE A 48 11.59 -6.25 -9.02
CA ILE A 48 12.26 -6.22 -7.71
C ILE A 48 13.51 -5.31 -7.78
N PHE A 49 14.24 -5.37 -8.89
CA PHE A 49 15.49 -4.62 -9.07
C PHE A 49 15.28 -3.12 -9.28
N SER A 50 14.07 -2.69 -9.61
CA SER A 50 13.70 -1.27 -9.66
C SER A 50 13.36 -0.69 -8.27
N ARG A 51 13.21 -1.53 -7.25
CA ARG A 51 12.82 -1.10 -5.89
C ARG A 51 14.03 -0.64 -5.11
N LYS A 52 13.90 0.52 -4.47
CA LYS A 52 14.93 1.18 -3.65
C LYS A 52 14.56 1.20 -2.17
N ILE A 53 13.27 1.37 -1.88
CA ILE A 53 12.72 1.50 -0.52
C ILE A 53 11.45 0.66 -0.45
N CYS A 54 11.22 -0.03 0.67
CA CYS A 54 9.96 -0.66 1.01
C CYS A 54 9.28 0.11 2.13
N ILE A 55 8.06 0.60 1.87
CA ILE A 55 7.16 1.11 2.90
C ILE A 55 6.16 0.01 3.20
N LEU A 56 6.26 -0.54 4.41
CA LEU A 56 5.38 -1.59 4.90
C LEU A 56 4.29 -0.97 5.78
N SER A 57 3.02 -1.13 5.38
CA SER A 57 1.85 -0.80 6.18
C SER A 57 1.21 -2.07 6.73
N ASN A 58 0.23 -1.94 7.62
CA ASN A 58 -0.41 -3.08 8.25
C ASN A 58 -1.33 -3.82 7.28
N GLU A 59 -2.38 -3.17 6.81
CA GLU A 59 -3.42 -3.75 5.97
C GLU A 59 -4.11 -2.69 5.10
N PRO A 60 -4.89 -3.08 4.07
CA PRO A 60 -5.69 -2.15 3.28
C PRO A 60 -6.71 -1.40 4.15
N TYR A 61 -7.07 -0.20 3.76
CA TYR A 61 -8.15 0.53 4.44
C TYR A 61 -9.45 -0.26 4.34
N SER A 62 -10.06 -0.58 5.48
CA SER A 62 -11.25 -1.44 5.55
C SER A 62 -12.56 -0.75 5.17
N GLN A 63 -12.56 0.56 4.94
CA GLN A 63 -13.76 1.36 4.65
C GLN A 63 -13.88 1.67 3.16
N GLY A 64 -15.05 1.37 2.60
CA GLY A 64 -15.42 1.73 1.25
C GLY A 64 -14.54 1.12 0.14
N GLU A 65 -14.65 1.64 -1.07
CA GLU A 65 -13.84 1.23 -2.24
C GLU A 65 -12.45 1.89 -2.28
N THR A 66 -11.88 2.26 -1.13
CA THR A 66 -10.64 3.04 -1.05
C THR A 66 -9.38 2.18 -1.20
N ALA A 67 -9.46 0.87 -1.01
CA ALA A 67 -8.32 -0.02 -1.10
C ALA A 67 -7.88 -0.24 -2.55
N THR A 68 -6.76 0.35 -2.91
CA THR A 68 -6.21 0.34 -4.28
C THR A 68 -5.23 -0.81 -4.55
N GLY A 69 -4.85 -1.56 -3.51
CA GLY A 69 -3.80 -2.60 -3.57
C GLY A 69 -2.38 -2.07 -3.34
N LEU A 70 -2.19 -0.76 -3.20
CA LEU A 70 -0.95 -0.16 -2.71
C LEU A 70 -1.13 0.32 -1.28
N ALA A 71 -0.12 0.08 -0.45
CA ALA A 71 -0.11 0.56 0.92
C ALA A 71 -0.26 2.09 0.97
N LEU A 72 -1.08 2.58 1.88
CA LEU A 72 -1.30 4.00 2.16
C LEU A 72 -1.95 4.81 1.03
N GLU A 73 -2.06 4.27 -0.19
CA GLU A 73 -2.68 4.97 -1.31
C GLU A 73 -4.18 5.16 -1.05
N MET A 74 -4.65 6.39 -1.22
CA MET A 74 -6.08 6.73 -1.25
C MET A 74 -6.41 7.46 -2.55
N PRO A 75 -7.50 7.11 -3.23
CA PRO A 75 -7.91 7.76 -4.49
C PRO A 75 -8.60 9.11 -4.24
N ILE A 76 -7.98 9.97 -3.42
CA ILE A 76 -8.48 11.28 -3.02
C ILE A 76 -7.73 12.37 -3.78
N PRO A 77 -8.43 13.27 -4.52
CA PRO A 77 -7.81 14.23 -5.41
C PRO A 77 -7.27 15.49 -4.71
N SER A 78 -7.52 15.68 -3.42
CA SER A 78 -7.11 16.88 -2.69
C SER A 78 -6.74 16.56 -1.24
N TRP A 79 -5.74 17.27 -0.70
CA TRP A 79 -5.38 17.23 0.71
C TRP A 79 -6.44 17.90 1.63
N ASP A 80 -7.34 18.71 1.09
CA ASP A 80 -8.42 19.37 1.85
C ASP A 80 -9.61 18.43 2.13
N ASN A 81 -9.60 17.22 1.56
CA ASN A 81 -10.66 16.26 1.82
C ASN A 81 -10.67 15.83 3.29
N HIS A 82 -11.85 15.87 3.93
CA HIS A 82 -12.03 15.49 5.33
C HIS A 82 -11.89 13.98 5.59
N GLU A 83 -12.05 13.15 4.56
CA GLU A 83 -11.91 11.68 4.64
C GLU A 83 -10.45 11.21 4.73
N ILE A 84 -9.49 12.11 4.60
CA ILE A 84 -8.07 11.78 4.76
C ILE A 84 -7.82 11.25 6.17
N ASN A 85 -7.31 10.02 6.22
CA ASN A 85 -7.03 9.35 7.48
C ASN A 85 -5.78 9.89 8.20
N VAL A 86 -5.59 9.42 9.43
CA VAL A 86 -4.48 9.87 10.30
C VAL A 86 -3.12 9.55 9.68
N SER A 87 -2.96 8.38 9.05
CA SER A 87 -1.69 7.98 8.43
C SER A 87 -1.27 8.94 7.32
N LEU A 88 -2.20 9.32 6.44
CA LEU A 88 -1.91 10.30 5.38
C LEU A 88 -1.64 11.70 5.94
N LYS A 89 -2.37 12.12 6.97
CA LYS A 89 -2.08 13.40 7.64
C LYS A 89 -0.67 13.42 8.22
N ASN A 90 -0.22 12.32 8.82
CA ASN A 90 1.13 12.19 9.35
C ASN A 90 2.20 12.19 8.23
N ILE A 91 1.92 11.53 7.10
CA ILE A 91 2.81 11.57 5.92
C ILE A 91 2.93 13.00 5.41
N LEU A 92 1.82 13.73 5.27
CA LEU A 92 1.85 15.11 4.81
C LEU A 92 2.65 16.02 5.76
N LYS A 93 2.46 15.87 7.08
CA LYS A 93 3.25 16.59 8.09
C LYS A 93 4.74 16.26 8.00
N LEU A 94 5.07 14.99 7.79
CA LEU A 94 6.47 14.56 7.64
C LEU A 94 7.11 15.15 6.38
N LEU A 95 6.41 15.15 5.26
CA LEU A 95 6.87 15.79 4.02
C LEU A 95 7.08 17.28 4.24
N TYR A 96 6.11 17.97 4.83
CA TYR A 96 6.23 19.39 5.13
C TYR A 96 7.46 19.68 6.00
N LYS A 97 7.61 18.94 7.11
CA LYS A 97 8.79 19.07 7.99
C LYS A 97 10.11 18.86 7.23
N THR A 98 10.15 17.89 6.32
CA THR A 98 11.37 17.55 5.56
C THR A 98 11.77 18.65 4.61
N TYR A 99 10.81 19.31 3.97
CA TYR A 99 11.07 20.36 2.95
C TYR A 99 11.16 21.76 3.55
N GLU A 100 10.34 22.08 4.57
CA GLU A 100 10.26 23.41 5.17
C GLU A 100 11.03 23.53 6.51
N GLY A 101 11.53 22.42 7.04
CA GLY A 101 12.33 22.40 8.26
C GLY A 101 11.54 22.52 9.57
N THR A 102 10.23 22.77 9.52
CA THR A 102 9.36 22.98 10.68
C THR A 102 8.19 22.03 10.70
N MET A 103 7.74 21.67 11.92
CA MET A 103 6.52 20.88 12.10
C MET A 103 5.33 21.83 12.26
N GLU A 104 4.30 21.62 11.45
CA GLU A 104 3.10 22.45 11.48
C GLU A 104 1.83 21.60 11.58
N ASP A 105 0.73 22.26 11.98
CA ASP A 105 -0.58 21.64 12.00
C ASP A 105 -1.13 21.41 10.59
N ILE A 106 -1.95 20.37 10.46
CA ILE A 106 -2.50 19.96 9.17
C ILE A 106 -3.26 21.08 8.45
N ASP A 107 -3.98 21.92 9.20
CA ASP A 107 -4.78 23.00 8.63
C ASP A 107 -3.91 24.14 8.10
N LYS A 108 -2.75 24.41 8.74
CA LYS A 108 -1.76 25.34 8.22
C LYS A 108 -1.12 24.80 6.94
N ILE A 109 -0.73 23.54 6.93
CA ILE A 109 -0.13 22.91 5.74
C ILE A 109 -1.11 22.95 4.56
N ARG A 110 -2.37 22.63 4.78
CA ARG A 110 -3.43 22.70 3.76
C ARG A 110 -3.58 24.10 3.17
N LYS A 111 -3.58 25.12 4.03
CA LYS A 111 -3.60 26.53 3.56
C LYS A 111 -2.39 26.86 2.71
N GLU A 112 -1.20 26.42 3.07
CA GLU A 112 0.00 26.67 2.29
C GLU A 112 -0.03 25.95 0.93
N ILE A 113 -0.58 24.73 0.88
CA ILE A 113 -0.85 24.04 -0.39
C ILE A 113 -1.84 24.85 -1.25
N SER A 114 -2.95 25.32 -0.68
CA SER A 114 -3.96 26.09 -1.41
C SER A 114 -3.44 27.42 -1.94
N TYR A 115 -2.45 28.01 -1.29
CA TYR A 115 -1.77 29.25 -1.73
C TYR A 115 -0.54 28.99 -2.61
N ASN A 116 -0.29 27.74 -3.03
CA ASN A 116 0.90 27.33 -3.78
C ASN A 116 2.23 27.69 -3.10
N LYS A 117 2.25 27.76 -1.76
CA LYS A 117 3.46 27.96 -0.97
C LYS A 117 4.19 26.66 -0.66
N PHE A 118 3.45 25.56 -0.52
CA PHE A 118 4.00 24.22 -0.39
C PHE A 118 3.48 23.33 -1.53
N ASN A 119 4.41 22.91 -2.40
CA ASN A 119 4.09 22.11 -3.58
C ASN A 119 4.24 20.63 -3.29
N VAL A 120 3.12 19.93 -3.12
CA VAL A 120 3.06 18.49 -2.94
C VAL A 120 1.98 17.90 -3.85
N LEU A 121 2.25 16.74 -4.43
CA LEU A 121 1.26 16.03 -5.23
C LEU A 121 0.04 15.64 -4.36
N PRO A 122 -1.18 15.69 -4.91
CA PRO A 122 -2.37 15.23 -4.20
C PRO A 122 -2.28 13.73 -3.91
N PRO A 123 -3.03 13.21 -2.92
CA PRO A 123 -2.94 11.83 -2.47
C PRO A 123 -3.07 10.78 -3.59
N ASP A 124 -3.99 10.97 -4.53
CA ASP A 124 -4.23 10.07 -5.67
C ASP A 124 -3.04 9.97 -6.66
N LYS A 125 -2.12 10.93 -6.62
CA LYS A 125 -0.93 11.01 -7.50
C LYS A 125 0.38 10.75 -6.74
N LEU A 126 0.43 11.08 -5.45
CA LEU A 126 1.66 11.00 -4.65
C LEU A 126 2.22 9.58 -4.63
N PHE A 127 1.42 8.59 -4.26
CA PHE A 127 1.87 7.20 -4.12
C PHE A 127 2.23 6.56 -5.46
N LYS A 128 1.50 6.90 -6.53
CA LYS A 128 1.86 6.50 -7.90
C LYS A 128 3.20 7.10 -8.35
N SER A 129 3.48 8.33 -7.92
CA SER A 129 4.78 8.96 -8.17
C SER A 129 5.90 8.26 -7.41
N TRP A 130 5.68 7.90 -6.15
CA TRP A 130 6.65 7.14 -5.35
C TRP A 130 6.92 5.75 -5.93
N GLU A 131 5.87 5.05 -6.35
CA GLU A 131 6.02 3.75 -7.01
C GLU A 131 6.93 3.84 -8.25
N LYS A 132 6.72 4.85 -9.10
CA LYS A 132 7.58 5.11 -10.27
C LYS A 132 9.02 5.43 -9.90
N GLN A 133 9.29 5.99 -8.73
CA GLN A 133 10.62 6.29 -8.21
C GLN A 133 11.31 5.09 -7.56
N GLY A 134 10.62 3.96 -7.45
CA GLY A 134 11.16 2.73 -6.90
C GLY A 134 10.74 2.46 -5.45
N VAL A 135 9.68 3.09 -4.95
CA VAL A 135 9.10 2.75 -3.65
C VAL A 135 8.19 1.53 -3.80
N LEU A 136 8.44 0.48 -3.03
CA LEU A 136 7.53 -0.66 -2.86
C LEU A 136 6.53 -0.31 -1.75
N LEU A 137 5.25 -0.15 -2.11
CA LEU A 137 4.16 0.18 -1.19
C LEU A 137 3.39 -1.10 -0.85
N LEU A 138 3.82 -1.80 0.19
CA LEU A 138 3.33 -3.14 0.54
C LEU A 138 2.57 -3.12 1.86
N ASN A 139 1.45 -3.86 1.92
CA ASN A 139 0.76 -4.15 3.17
C ASN A 139 1.23 -5.51 3.74
N SER A 140 1.32 -5.62 5.06
CA SER A 140 1.61 -6.89 5.74
C SER A 140 0.47 -7.89 5.57
N SER A 141 -0.78 -7.41 5.56
CA SER A 141 -1.96 -8.17 5.15
C SER A 141 -2.43 -7.64 3.80
N LEU A 142 -2.46 -8.48 2.77
CA LEU A 142 -2.79 -8.03 1.41
C LEU A 142 -4.28 -7.85 1.17
N THR A 143 -5.12 -8.38 2.06
CA THR A 143 -6.57 -8.17 2.05
C THR A 143 -7.09 -7.94 3.47
N THR A 144 -8.25 -7.30 3.60
CA THR A 144 -8.97 -7.18 4.86
C THR A 144 -10.47 -7.35 4.64
N VAL A 145 -11.22 -7.74 5.66
CA VAL A 145 -12.67 -7.79 5.61
C VAL A 145 -13.22 -6.37 5.67
N VAL A 146 -14.27 -6.09 4.88
CA VAL A 146 -14.93 -4.78 4.89
C VAL A 146 -15.39 -4.46 6.31
N GLU A 147 -15.06 -3.26 6.79
CA GLU A 147 -15.33 -2.75 8.14
C GLU A 147 -14.72 -3.54 9.31
N LYS A 148 -13.87 -4.53 9.04
CA LYS A 148 -13.19 -5.31 10.08
C LYS A 148 -11.71 -5.43 9.77
N THR A 149 -10.89 -5.00 10.72
CA THR A 149 -9.43 -5.06 10.62
C THR A 149 -8.88 -6.34 11.27
N GLY A 150 -7.74 -6.81 10.77
CA GLY A 150 -6.99 -7.92 11.37
C GLY A 150 -7.46 -9.34 11.05
N GLU A 151 -8.65 -9.52 10.48
CA GLU A 151 -9.23 -10.86 10.24
C GLU A 151 -8.39 -11.74 9.30
N HIS A 152 -7.67 -11.13 8.36
CA HIS A 152 -6.85 -11.86 7.39
C HIS A 152 -5.37 -11.94 7.75
N ASN A 153 -4.94 -11.33 8.86
CA ASN A 153 -3.54 -11.24 9.26
C ASN A 153 -2.89 -12.63 9.44
N LYS A 154 -3.62 -13.57 10.03
CA LYS A 154 -3.13 -14.95 10.25
C LYS A 154 -2.70 -15.63 8.96
N PHE A 155 -3.38 -15.34 7.84
CA PHE A 155 -3.03 -15.89 6.52
C PHE A 155 -1.89 -15.10 5.87
N TRP A 156 -1.99 -13.76 5.85
CA TRP A 156 -1.08 -12.95 5.06
C TRP A 156 0.27 -12.65 5.72
N TYR A 157 0.36 -12.53 7.05
CA TYR A 157 1.63 -12.18 7.70
C TYR A 157 2.76 -13.17 7.43
N PRO A 158 2.57 -14.50 7.51
CA PRO A 158 3.61 -15.45 7.12
C PRO A 158 4.00 -15.31 5.64
N PHE A 159 3.02 -15.17 4.76
CA PHE A 159 3.24 -14.98 3.34
C PHE A 159 4.08 -13.72 3.05
N THR A 160 3.71 -12.60 3.66
CA THR A 160 4.39 -11.31 3.44
C THR A 160 5.79 -11.30 4.05
N LYS A 161 5.98 -11.97 5.19
CA LYS A 161 7.32 -12.18 5.76
C LYS A 161 8.23 -12.91 4.77
N ASP A 162 7.80 -14.05 4.25
CA ASP A 162 8.55 -14.83 3.26
C ASP A 162 8.81 -14.01 1.99
N LEU A 163 7.83 -13.21 1.55
CA LEU A 163 7.96 -12.33 0.39
C LEU A 163 9.05 -11.27 0.60
N LEU A 164 9.09 -10.64 1.77
CA LEU A 164 10.11 -9.65 2.12
C LEU A 164 11.50 -10.29 2.18
N GLU A 165 11.62 -11.49 2.77
CA GLU A 165 12.87 -12.26 2.75
C GLU A 165 13.30 -12.58 1.32
N TYR A 166 12.40 -13.04 0.46
CA TYR A 166 12.68 -13.28 -0.96
C TYR A 166 13.17 -12.01 -1.67
N ILE A 167 12.46 -10.89 -1.51
CA ILE A 167 12.84 -9.61 -2.11
C ILE A 167 14.24 -9.19 -1.64
N SER A 168 14.53 -9.28 -0.36
CA SER A 168 15.83 -8.90 0.22
C SER A 168 16.98 -9.80 -0.25
N THR A 169 16.70 -11.07 -0.59
CA THR A 169 17.72 -11.96 -1.18
C THR A 169 18.04 -11.60 -2.63
N LYS A 170 17.04 -11.17 -3.40
CA LYS A 170 17.20 -10.77 -4.81
C LYS A 170 17.76 -9.36 -4.99
N ASN A 171 17.34 -8.42 -4.14
CA ASN A 171 17.78 -7.01 -4.18
C ASN A 171 18.38 -6.59 -2.85
N LYS A 172 19.70 -6.63 -2.74
CA LYS A 172 20.45 -6.26 -1.54
C LYS A 172 20.48 -4.76 -1.25
N ASN A 173 20.04 -3.93 -2.19
CA ASN A 173 20.07 -2.48 -2.09
C ASN A 173 18.72 -1.87 -1.66
N ILE A 174 17.70 -2.69 -1.42
CA ILE A 174 16.41 -2.21 -0.91
C ILE A 174 16.52 -1.93 0.60
N ILE A 175 15.95 -0.81 1.03
CA ILE A 175 15.88 -0.38 2.43
C ILE A 175 14.45 -0.55 2.93
#